data_b6e8cfa2176916e3042974f37cd22fd8
#
_entry.id   b6e8cfa2176916e3042974f37cd22fd8
#
_cell.length_a   1.000
_cell.length_b   1.000
_cell.length_c   1.000
_cell.angle_alpha   90.00
_cell.angle_beta   90.00
_cell.angle_gamma   90.00
#
_symmetry.space_group_name_H-M   'P 1'
#
loop_
_entity.id
_entity.type
_entity.pdbx_description
1 polymer ?
#
loop_
_entity_poly.entity_id
_entity_poly.type
_entity_poly.pdbx_seq_one_letter_code
_entity_poly.pdbx_strand_id
1 'polypeptide(L)'
;MTDTDRLTWPVRRKGDFFRIVSYIVLATALIFVIDIITPLGVVVWVLYLIPLFLTMYLSWKYAPLVMTGVFIILMTTSLFLSPRDLPLGYALIDRVFFALILIISSFFIQDYISGVEEITASEERYRSLVEWLPVGIVVCRDDHILFLNPAGRRLIGINERETTDNVDITSIVDPRDRELFRERAGQAYHGARISLEKIRLVRQDGSAVSLDMNLGIVSWDRVPSLQIVMSPA
;
A
#
# COMPACT_ATOMS: atom_id res chain seq x y z
N MET A 1 14.92 -2.81 12.54
CA MET A 1 14.99 -2.43 11.10
C MET A 1 13.95 -3.28 10.40
N THR A 2 12.70 -2.84 10.54
CA THR A 2 11.49 -3.58 10.20
C THR A 2 11.24 -3.57 8.70
N ASP A 3 10.83 -4.72 8.19
CA ASP A 3 10.60 -5.08 6.78
C ASP A 3 9.46 -4.27 6.08
N THR A 4 8.96 -3.22 6.71
CA THR A 4 7.92 -2.32 6.20
C THR A 4 8.40 -1.29 5.17
N ASP A 5 9.72 -1.16 4.98
CA ASP A 5 10.29 -0.21 4.00
C ASP A 5 10.28 -0.73 2.54
N ARG A 6 9.80 -1.96 2.31
CA ARG A 6 9.88 -2.60 0.99
C ARG A 6 8.66 -2.40 0.08
N LEU A 7 7.60 -1.74 0.55
CA LEU A 7 6.35 -1.59 -0.21
C LEU A 7 5.88 -0.14 -0.39
N THR A 8 6.79 0.84 -0.32
CA THR A 8 6.44 2.19 -0.75
C THR A 8 6.50 2.29 -2.27
N TRP A 9 5.43 1.94 -2.92
CA TRP A 9 5.09 2.23 -4.29
C TRP A 9 4.25 3.53 -4.34
N PRO A 10 4.55 4.51 -5.18
CA PRO A 10 5.53 4.66 -6.25
C PRO A 10 6.73 5.56 -5.88
N VAL A 11 7.78 5.45 -6.67
CA VAL A 11 9.06 6.16 -6.59
C VAL A 11 8.94 7.64 -6.18
N ARG A 12 9.32 7.94 -4.94
CA ARG A 12 9.16 9.28 -4.32
C ARG A 12 10.38 10.21 -4.51
N ARG A 13 11.47 9.77 -5.17
CA ARG A 13 12.65 10.58 -5.42
C ARG A 13 12.65 11.14 -6.84
N LYS A 14 12.79 12.47 -6.97
CA LYS A 14 12.91 13.13 -8.30
C LYS A 14 13.98 12.48 -9.20
N GLY A 15 15.06 11.96 -8.64
CA GLY A 15 16.12 11.26 -9.37
C GLY A 15 15.66 9.95 -10.02
N ASP A 16 14.80 9.20 -9.39
CA ASP A 16 14.31 7.92 -9.91
C ASP A 16 13.29 8.13 -11.04
N PHE A 17 12.49 9.20 -10.97
CA PHE A 17 11.59 9.60 -12.04
C PHE A 17 12.35 9.84 -13.36
N PHE A 18 13.41 10.65 -13.34
CA PHE A 18 14.21 10.92 -14.53
C PHE A 18 14.88 9.67 -15.08
N ARG A 19 15.33 8.76 -14.21
CA ARG A 19 15.94 7.48 -14.63
C ARG A 19 14.92 6.59 -15.34
N ILE A 20 13.72 6.45 -14.79
CA ILE A 20 12.64 5.63 -15.40
C ILE A 20 12.21 6.23 -16.74
N VAL A 21 12.01 7.55 -16.80
CA VAL A 21 11.68 8.23 -18.06
C VAL A 21 12.79 8.02 -19.10
N SER A 22 14.07 8.10 -18.70
CA SER A 22 15.21 7.83 -19.61
C SER A 22 15.18 6.41 -20.13
N TYR A 23 14.87 5.42 -19.30
CA TYR A 23 14.75 4.01 -19.74
C TYR A 23 13.58 3.82 -20.71
N ILE A 24 12.43 4.44 -20.45
CA ILE A 24 11.27 4.37 -21.34
C ILE A 24 11.63 4.98 -22.70
N VAL A 25 12.23 6.18 -22.73
CA VAL A 25 12.63 6.86 -23.96
C VAL A 25 13.66 6.06 -24.73
N LEU A 26 14.69 5.55 -24.04
CA LEU A 26 15.75 4.75 -24.67
C LEU A 26 15.20 3.45 -25.26
N ALA A 27 14.38 2.71 -24.49
CA ALA A 27 13.73 1.50 -24.95
C ALA A 27 12.82 1.76 -26.16
N THR A 28 12.01 2.81 -26.10
CA THR A 28 11.13 3.22 -27.20
C THR A 28 11.91 3.55 -28.45
N ALA A 29 12.99 4.33 -28.33
CA ALA A 29 13.83 4.70 -29.47
C ALA A 29 14.52 3.48 -30.09
N LEU A 30 15.02 2.55 -29.26
CA LEU A 30 15.64 1.31 -29.73
C LEU A 30 14.64 0.44 -30.48
N ILE A 31 13.44 0.23 -29.90
CA ILE A 31 12.39 -0.56 -30.53
C ILE A 31 11.97 0.07 -31.86
N PHE A 32 11.82 1.38 -31.91
CA PHE A 32 11.44 2.10 -33.15
C PHE A 32 12.49 1.93 -34.26
N VAL A 33 13.78 2.01 -33.94
CA VAL A 33 14.87 1.76 -34.89
C VAL A 33 14.82 0.31 -35.41
N ILE A 34 14.61 -0.66 -34.52
CA ILE A 34 14.47 -2.08 -34.91
C ILE A 34 13.26 -2.27 -35.82
N ASP A 35 12.12 -1.65 -35.48
CA ASP A 35 10.87 -1.76 -36.23
C ASP A 35 11.00 -1.18 -37.67
N ILE A 36 11.77 -0.12 -37.88
CA ILE A 36 12.04 0.47 -39.21
C ILE A 36 12.95 -0.43 -40.06
N ILE A 37 13.98 -1.05 -39.46
CA ILE A 37 14.96 -1.86 -40.18
C ILE A 37 14.39 -3.24 -40.53
N THR A 38 13.42 -3.72 -39.76
CA THR A 38 12.84 -5.04 -39.90
C THR A 38 11.76 -5.06 -40.99
N PRO A 39 11.73 -6.10 -41.88
CA PRO A 39 10.72 -6.23 -42.90
C PRO A 39 9.29 -6.33 -42.32
N LEU A 40 8.30 -5.82 -43.06
CA LEU A 40 6.89 -5.97 -42.72
C LEU A 40 6.53 -7.45 -42.57
N GLY A 41 5.96 -7.83 -41.41
CA GLY A 41 5.61 -9.23 -41.11
C GLY A 41 6.36 -9.79 -39.91
N VAL A 42 7.44 -9.16 -39.45
CA VAL A 42 8.08 -9.50 -38.18
C VAL A 42 7.43 -8.69 -37.05
N VAL A 43 7.03 -9.38 -36.01
CA VAL A 43 6.20 -8.83 -34.91
C VAL A 43 7.06 -8.06 -33.90
N VAL A 44 7.87 -7.09 -34.36
CA VAL A 44 8.75 -6.27 -33.52
C VAL A 44 7.94 -5.31 -32.63
N TRP A 45 6.83 -4.84 -33.13
CA TRP A 45 5.95 -3.88 -32.45
C TRP A 45 5.40 -4.38 -31.11
N VAL A 46 5.38 -5.72 -30.85
CA VAL A 46 5.02 -6.29 -29.53
C VAL A 46 5.97 -5.78 -28.43
N LEU A 47 7.20 -5.45 -28.76
CA LEU A 47 8.17 -4.94 -27.79
C LEU A 47 7.76 -3.59 -27.15
N TYR A 48 6.85 -2.81 -27.79
CA TYR A 48 6.32 -1.59 -27.18
C TYR A 48 5.55 -1.84 -25.87
N LEU A 49 5.13 -3.10 -25.59
CA LEU A 49 4.57 -3.44 -24.29
C LEU A 49 5.59 -3.26 -23.14
N ILE A 50 6.90 -3.44 -23.41
CA ILE A 50 7.94 -3.29 -22.39
C ILE A 50 7.96 -1.85 -21.82
N PRO A 51 8.18 -0.80 -22.63
CA PRO A 51 8.13 0.57 -22.13
C PRO A 51 6.73 0.97 -21.65
N LEU A 52 5.64 0.38 -22.16
CA LEU A 52 4.30 0.60 -21.62
C LEU A 52 4.19 0.10 -20.18
N PHE A 53 4.65 -1.11 -19.87
CA PHE A 53 4.65 -1.62 -18.49
C PHE A 53 5.58 -0.81 -17.57
N LEU A 54 6.69 -0.26 -18.08
CA LEU A 54 7.52 0.63 -17.27
C LEU A 54 6.80 1.90 -16.82
N THR A 55 5.73 2.31 -17.50
CA THR A 55 4.93 3.47 -17.06
C THR A 55 4.23 3.25 -15.72
N MET A 56 4.05 2.00 -15.29
CA MET A 56 3.50 1.69 -13.95
C MET A 56 4.34 2.30 -12.82
N TYR A 57 5.64 2.51 -13.06
CA TYR A 57 6.57 3.09 -12.08
C TYR A 57 6.57 4.63 -12.09
N LEU A 58 5.82 5.26 -12.99
CA LEU A 58 5.67 6.70 -13.02
C LEU A 58 4.53 7.15 -12.11
N SER A 59 4.76 8.19 -11.31
CA SER A 59 3.74 8.79 -10.43
C SER A 59 2.67 9.58 -11.18
N TRP A 60 2.53 9.38 -12.49
CA TRP A 60 1.59 10.07 -13.33
C TRP A 60 0.57 9.10 -13.93
N LYS A 61 -0.65 9.15 -13.42
CA LYS A 61 -1.72 8.21 -13.78
C LYS A 61 -2.08 8.16 -15.27
N TYR A 62 -1.84 9.23 -16.01
CA TYR A 62 -2.12 9.28 -17.46
C TYR A 62 -0.92 8.84 -18.32
N ALA A 63 0.23 8.53 -17.73
CA ALA A 63 1.43 8.12 -18.46
C ALA A 63 1.18 6.93 -19.40
N PRO A 64 0.48 5.84 -19.01
CA PRO A 64 0.21 4.72 -19.91
C PRO A 64 -0.58 5.15 -21.16
N LEU A 65 -1.60 5.99 -21.00
CA LEU A 65 -2.46 6.42 -22.08
C LEU A 65 -1.70 7.33 -23.08
N VAL A 66 -0.91 8.27 -22.57
CA VAL A 66 -0.09 9.16 -23.39
C VAL A 66 0.96 8.37 -24.17
N MET A 67 1.65 7.42 -23.49
CA MET A 67 2.65 6.57 -24.15
C MET A 67 2.02 5.65 -25.20
N THR A 68 0.82 5.12 -24.96
CA THR A 68 0.06 4.36 -25.96
C THR A 68 -0.17 5.20 -27.22
N GLY A 69 -0.58 6.46 -27.08
CA GLY A 69 -0.73 7.37 -28.21
C GLY A 69 0.59 7.56 -28.99
N VAL A 70 1.70 7.74 -28.27
CA VAL A 70 3.03 7.84 -28.88
C VAL A 70 3.40 6.56 -29.64
N PHE A 71 3.18 5.38 -29.04
CA PHE A 71 3.49 4.10 -29.68
C PHE A 71 2.67 3.85 -30.93
N ILE A 72 1.37 4.19 -30.93
CA ILE A 72 0.52 4.11 -32.12
C ILE A 72 1.05 5.00 -33.23
N ILE A 73 1.49 6.22 -32.93
CA ILE A 73 2.08 7.15 -33.91
C ILE A 73 3.39 6.56 -34.47
N LEU A 74 4.29 6.07 -33.61
CA LEU A 74 5.57 5.47 -34.04
C LEU A 74 5.34 4.23 -34.90
N MET A 75 4.42 3.35 -34.49
CA MET A 75 4.07 2.13 -35.20
C MET A 75 3.42 2.44 -36.58
N THR A 76 2.62 3.50 -36.66
CA THR A 76 2.03 3.94 -37.92
C THR A 76 3.11 4.55 -38.83
N THR A 77 4.07 5.29 -38.26
CA THR A 77 5.18 5.88 -39.00
C THR A 77 6.11 4.79 -39.55
N SER A 78 6.41 3.75 -38.77
CA SER A 78 7.24 2.63 -39.22
C SER A 78 6.63 1.87 -40.40
N LEU A 79 5.30 1.79 -40.52
CA LEU A 79 4.60 1.18 -41.67
C LEU A 79 5.03 1.79 -43.01
N PHE A 80 5.32 3.09 -43.03
CA PHE A 80 5.74 3.78 -44.25
C PHE A 80 7.24 3.72 -44.53
N LEU A 81 8.05 3.49 -43.48
CA LEU A 81 9.51 3.49 -43.52
C LEU A 81 10.10 2.10 -43.68
N SER A 82 9.42 1.05 -43.26
CA SER A 82 9.91 -0.33 -43.29
C SER A 82 9.88 -0.93 -44.72
N PRO A 83 10.81 -1.86 -45.03
CA PRO A 83 10.83 -2.61 -46.29
C PRO A 83 9.51 -3.37 -46.51
N ARG A 84 8.98 -3.34 -47.76
CA ARG A 84 7.66 -3.91 -48.11
C ARG A 84 7.78 -5.32 -48.64
N ASP A 85 7.81 -6.32 -47.74
CA ASP A 85 7.82 -7.74 -48.12
C ASP A 85 6.43 -8.40 -48.13
N LEU A 86 5.41 -7.72 -47.56
CA LEU A 86 4.03 -8.20 -47.47
C LEU A 86 3.04 -7.19 -48.08
N PRO A 87 1.85 -7.70 -48.54
CA PRO A 87 0.75 -6.80 -48.92
C PRO A 87 0.32 -5.86 -47.79
N LEU A 88 0.15 -4.60 -48.06
CA LEU A 88 -0.13 -3.55 -47.11
C LEU A 88 -1.36 -3.87 -46.19
N GLY A 89 -2.34 -4.61 -46.74
CA GLY A 89 -3.56 -4.96 -46.03
C GLY A 89 -3.28 -5.86 -44.80
N TYR A 90 -2.38 -6.85 -44.90
CA TYR A 90 -2.03 -7.70 -43.74
C TYR A 90 -1.29 -6.90 -42.66
N ALA A 91 -0.33 -6.07 -43.10
CA ALA A 91 0.40 -5.21 -42.17
C ALA A 91 -0.50 -4.21 -41.43
N LEU A 92 -1.56 -3.71 -42.07
CA LEU A 92 -2.54 -2.85 -41.42
C LEU A 92 -3.38 -3.60 -40.38
N ILE A 93 -3.85 -4.80 -40.72
CA ILE A 93 -4.66 -5.63 -39.82
C ILE A 93 -3.87 -5.92 -38.55
N ASP A 94 -2.62 -6.37 -38.66
CA ASP A 94 -1.77 -6.65 -37.51
C ASP A 94 -1.57 -5.43 -36.62
N ARG A 95 -1.33 -4.24 -37.21
CA ARG A 95 -1.15 -3.01 -36.45
C ARG A 95 -2.41 -2.54 -35.74
N VAL A 96 -3.59 -2.69 -36.39
CA VAL A 96 -4.87 -2.38 -35.75
C VAL A 96 -5.12 -3.28 -34.53
N PHE A 97 -4.91 -4.60 -34.69
CA PHE A 97 -5.04 -5.54 -33.56
C PHE A 97 -4.11 -5.17 -32.42
N PHE A 98 -2.87 -4.82 -32.74
CA PHE A 98 -1.93 -4.47 -31.68
C PHE A 98 -2.23 -3.10 -31.03
N ALA A 99 -2.68 -2.13 -31.80
CA ALA A 99 -3.15 -0.86 -31.26
C ALA A 99 -4.28 -1.09 -30.25
N LEU A 100 -5.21 -2.01 -30.53
CA LEU A 100 -6.24 -2.41 -29.57
C LEU A 100 -5.64 -3.06 -28.31
N ILE A 101 -4.65 -3.92 -28.45
CA ILE A 101 -3.96 -4.53 -27.30
C ILE A 101 -3.27 -3.46 -26.45
N LEU A 102 -2.57 -2.49 -27.06
CA LEU A 102 -1.95 -1.37 -26.35
C LEU A 102 -2.96 -0.53 -25.59
N ILE A 103 -4.10 -0.22 -26.22
CA ILE A 103 -5.18 0.56 -25.61
C ILE A 103 -5.75 -0.19 -24.41
N ILE A 104 -6.10 -1.47 -24.58
CA ILE A 104 -6.65 -2.30 -23.50
C ILE A 104 -5.63 -2.42 -22.36
N SER A 105 -4.38 -2.70 -22.67
CA SER A 105 -3.30 -2.78 -21.68
C SER A 105 -3.10 -1.48 -20.91
N SER A 106 -3.19 -0.34 -21.62
CA SER A 106 -3.10 0.99 -21.02
C SER A 106 -4.22 1.23 -20.00
N PHE A 107 -5.46 0.86 -20.33
CA PHE A 107 -6.58 0.98 -19.39
C PHE A 107 -6.39 0.09 -18.15
N PHE A 108 -5.94 -1.16 -18.34
CA PHE A 108 -5.66 -2.04 -17.20
C PHE A 108 -4.55 -1.49 -16.28
N ILE A 109 -3.47 -0.96 -16.88
CA ILE A 109 -2.38 -0.35 -16.11
C ILE A 109 -2.89 0.88 -15.35
N GLN A 110 -3.71 1.72 -16.00
CA GLN A 110 -4.26 2.91 -15.35
C GLN A 110 -5.20 2.56 -14.20
N ASP A 111 -6.07 1.56 -14.39
CA ASP A 111 -6.98 1.08 -13.34
C ASP A 111 -6.20 0.50 -12.16
N TYR A 112 -5.17 -0.29 -12.42
CA TYR A 112 -4.28 -0.82 -11.39
C TYR A 112 -3.59 0.30 -10.58
N ILE A 113 -3.03 1.32 -11.25
CA ILE A 113 -2.37 2.47 -10.58
C ILE A 113 -3.38 3.20 -9.69
N SER A 114 -4.58 3.46 -10.20
CA SER A 114 -5.63 4.16 -9.45
C SER A 114 -6.08 3.37 -8.22
N GLY A 115 -6.21 2.05 -8.33
CA GLY A 115 -6.56 1.18 -7.21
C GLY A 115 -5.50 1.17 -6.11
N VAL A 116 -4.22 1.12 -6.47
CA VAL A 116 -3.12 1.18 -5.50
C VAL A 116 -3.07 2.55 -4.80
N GLU A 117 -3.25 3.64 -5.53
CA GLU A 117 -3.30 5.00 -4.94
C GLU A 117 -4.46 5.14 -3.94
N GLU A 118 -5.64 4.61 -4.26
CA GLU A 118 -6.81 4.68 -3.39
C GLU A 118 -6.60 3.90 -2.09
N ILE A 119 -6.04 2.69 -2.17
CA ILE A 119 -5.71 1.87 -0.99
C ILE A 119 -4.72 2.61 -0.11
N THR A 120 -3.62 3.12 -0.68
CA THR A 120 -2.58 3.84 0.07
C THR A 120 -3.14 5.10 0.73
N ALA A 121 -3.94 5.90 0.00
CA ALA A 121 -4.57 7.10 0.54
C ALA A 121 -5.60 6.78 1.64
N SER A 122 -6.26 5.62 1.56
CA SER A 122 -7.17 5.13 2.59
C SER A 122 -6.40 4.74 3.85
N GLU A 123 -5.32 3.96 3.72
CA GLU A 123 -4.46 3.57 4.84
C GLU A 123 -3.85 4.78 5.56
N GLU A 124 -3.34 5.76 4.80
CA GLU A 124 -2.80 7.01 5.39
C GLU A 124 -3.87 7.78 6.15
N ARG A 125 -5.09 7.88 5.60
CA ARG A 125 -6.21 8.52 6.31
C ARG A 125 -6.58 7.79 7.60
N TYR A 126 -6.71 6.46 7.56
CA TYR A 126 -6.99 5.68 8.77
C TYR A 126 -5.88 5.80 9.80
N ARG A 127 -4.64 5.71 9.38
CA ARG A 127 -3.48 5.88 10.26
C ARG A 127 -3.51 7.26 10.93
N SER A 128 -3.68 8.32 10.14
CA SER A 128 -3.77 9.68 10.68
C SER A 128 -4.92 9.83 11.67
N LEU A 129 -6.10 9.30 11.37
CA LEU A 129 -7.24 9.35 12.29
C LEU A 129 -6.90 8.66 13.62
N VAL A 130 -6.33 7.46 13.59
CA VAL A 130 -5.96 6.70 14.80
C VAL A 130 -4.87 7.41 15.60
N GLU A 131 -3.89 8.03 14.93
CA GLU A 131 -2.80 8.77 15.58
C GLU A 131 -3.29 10.04 16.28
N TRP A 132 -4.29 10.73 15.72
CA TRP A 132 -4.83 11.98 16.27
C TRP A 132 -5.94 11.78 17.29
N LEU A 133 -6.46 10.56 17.45
CA LEU A 133 -7.49 10.30 18.45
C LEU A 133 -6.97 10.63 19.87
N PRO A 134 -7.79 11.35 20.69
CA PRO A 134 -7.42 11.64 22.07
C PRO A 134 -7.57 10.44 23.01
N VAL A 135 -8.07 9.31 22.51
CA VAL A 135 -8.23 8.06 23.25
C VAL A 135 -7.10 7.10 22.95
N GLY A 136 -6.65 6.37 23.96
CA GLY A 136 -5.64 5.32 23.80
C GLY A 136 -6.25 4.11 23.09
N ILE A 137 -5.59 3.63 22.03
CA ILE A 137 -5.96 2.40 21.34
C ILE A 137 -4.81 1.42 21.48
N VAL A 138 -5.12 0.23 21.99
CA VAL A 138 -4.21 -0.91 22.11
C VAL A 138 -4.79 -2.07 21.36
N VAL A 139 -3.96 -2.80 20.61
CA VAL A 139 -4.29 -4.14 20.12
C VAL A 139 -3.30 -5.11 20.75
N CYS A 140 -3.80 -6.17 21.35
CA CYS A 140 -2.96 -7.20 21.98
C CYS A 140 -3.44 -8.61 21.61
N ARG A 141 -2.52 -9.56 21.70
CA ARG A 141 -2.75 -10.99 21.52
C ARG A 141 -1.90 -11.75 22.53
N ASP A 142 -2.51 -12.71 23.21
CA ASP A 142 -1.83 -13.48 24.27
C ASP A 142 -1.12 -12.56 25.28
N ASP A 143 -1.82 -11.48 25.67
CA ASP A 143 -1.38 -10.40 26.55
C ASP A 143 -0.25 -9.50 26.00
N HIS A 144 0.35 -9.80 24.85
CA HIS A 144 1.39 -8.97 24.24
C HIS A 144 0.80 -7.86 23.36
N ILE A 145 1.33 -6.65 23.51
CA ILE A 145 0.91 -5.48 22.73
C ILE A 145 1.46 -5.60 21.31
N LEU A 146 0.55 -5.65 20.33
CA LEU A 146 0.87 -5.64 18.89
C LEU A 146 0.86 -4.22 18.32
N PHE A 147 -0.05 -3.38 18.82
CA PHE A 147 -0.20 -1.99 18.39
C PHE A 147 -0.60 -1.09 19.54
N LEU A 148 -0.09 0.13 19.51
CA LEU A 148 -0.38 1.17 20.50
C LEU A 148 -0.30 2.54 19.82
N ASN A 149 -1.43 3.29 19.81
CA ASN A 149 -1.42 4.63 19.23
C ASN A 149 -0.70 5.64 20.15
N PRO A 150 -0.35 6.86 19.66
CA PRO A 150 0.35 7.85 20.47
C PRO A 150 -0.38 8.26 21.76
N ALA A 151 -1.72 8.32 21.75
CA ALA A 151 -2.49 8.62 22.95
C ALA A 151 -2.38 7.49 23.99
N GLY A 152 -2.44 6.23 23.54
CA GLY A 152 -2.24 5.07 24.41
C GLY A 152 -0.84 5.06 25.03
N ARG A 153 0.21 5.36 24.27
CA ARG A 153 1.59 5.50 24.78
C ARG A 153 1.67 6.52 25.92
N ARG A 154 1.07 7.70 25.73
CA ARG A 154 1.02 8.75 26.78
C ARG A 154 0.25 8.30 28.01
N LEU A 155 -0.89 7.59 27.85
CA LEU A 155 -1.69 7.09 28.97
C LEU A 155 -0.95 6.04 29.79
N ILE A 156 -0.24 5.11 29.13
CA ILE A 156 0.50 4.03 29.76
C ILE A 156 1.89 4.50 30.27
N GLY A 157 2.39 5.62 29.73
CA GLY A 157 3.72 6.15 30.11
C GLY A 157 4.88 5.48 29.40
N ILE A 158 4.65 4.96 28.18
CA ILE A 158 5.70 4.36 27.32
C ILE A 158 6.23 5.43 26.37
N ASN A 159 7.56 5.57 26.30
CA ASN A 159 8.21 6.52 25.40
C ASN A 159 8.02 6.14 23.93
N GLU A 160 7.98 7.15 23.02
CA GLU A 160 7.81 6.91 21.59
C GLU A 160 8.91 6.05 20.95
N ARG A 161 10.11 6.03 21.55
CA ARG A 161 11.27 5.27 21.06
C ARG A 161 11.35 3.84 21.58
N GLU A 162 10.50 3.49 22.54
CA GLU A 162 10.49 2.15 23.10
C GLU A 162 9.65 1.20 22.24
N THR A 163 10.21 0.02 21.97
CA THR A 163 9.47 -1.07 21.32
C THR A 163 8.43 -1.62 22.29
N THR A 164 7.21 -1.81 21.78
CA THR A 164 6.09 -2.38 22.57
C THR A 164 6.03 -3.91 22.50
N ASP A 165 6.88 -4.54 21.68
CA ASP A 165 6.78 -5.95 21.29
C ASP A 165 6.88 -6.95 22.48
N ASN A 166 7.39 -6.51 23.63
CA ASN A 166 7.53 -7.34 24.82
C ASN A 166 6.73 -6.82 26.03
N VAL A 167 5.85 -5.86 25.82
CA VAL A 167 5.04 -5.33 26.93
C VAL A 167 3.78 -6.18 27.08
N ASP A 168 3.67 -6.82 28.25
CA ASP A 168 2.46 -7.54 28.66
C ASP A 168 1.44 -6.54 29.22
N ILE A 169 0.27 -6.46 28.58
CA ILE A 169 -0.81 -5.55 28.97
C ILE A 169 -1.29 -5.83 30.39
N THR A 170 -1.31 -7.10 30.83
CA THR A 170 -1.76 -7.47 32.17
C THR A 170 -0.77 -7.06 33.24
N SER A 171 0.52 -6.93 32.88
CA SER A 171 1.57 -6.51 33.81
C SER A 171 1.41 -5.06 34.24
N ILE A 172 0.89 -4.19 33.37
CA ILE A 172 0.68 -2.77 33.63
C ILE A 172 -0.67 -2.47 34.31
N VAL A 173 -1.59 -3.45 34.39
CA VAL A 173 -2.81 -3.34 35.18
C VAL A 173 -2.46 -3.49 36.67
N ASP A 174 -3.01 -2.59 37.54
CA ASP A 174 -2.85 -2.69 38.99
C ASP A 174 -3.21 -4.12 39.47
N PRO A 175 -2.42 -4.74 40.35
CA PRO A 175 -2.68 -6.11 40.85
C PRO A 175 -4.10 -6.34 41.36
N ARG A 176 -4.74 -5.29 41.90
CA ARG A 176 -6.12 -5.35 42.41
C ARG A 176 -7.19 -5.47 41.31
N ASP A 177 -6.90 -4.98 40.12
CA ASP A 177 -7.83 -4.95 38.99
C ASP A 177 -7.52 -6.02 37.93
N ARG A 178 -6.39 -6.76 38.07
CA ARG A 178 -5.94 -7.77 37.09
C ARG A 178 -6.90 -8.91 36.88
N GLU A 179 -7.48 -9.45 37.95
CA GLU A 179 -8.41 -10.57 37.88
C GLU A 179 -9.65 -10.16 37.07
N LEU A 180 -10.23 -9.00 37.44
CA LEU A 180 -11.36 -8.42 36.72
C LEU A 180 -11.04 -8.18 35.25
N PHE A 181 -9.87 -7.61 34.96
CA PHE A 181 -9.45 -7.34 33.59
C PHE A 181 -9.34 -8.64 32.78
N ARG A 182 -8.70 -9.71 33.31
CA ARG A 182 -8.56 -11.00 32.62
C ARG A 182 -9.91 -11.66 32.34
N GLU A 183 -10.79 -11.66 33.33
CA GLU A 183 -12.14 -12.22 33.17
C GLU A 183 -12.89 -11.52 32.02
N ARG A 184 -12.84 -10.19 32.01
CA ARG A 184 -13.52 -9.37 31.00
C ARG A 184 -12.87 -9.47 29.62
N ALA A 185 -11.55 -9.54 29.56
CA ALA A 185 -10.84 -9.82 28.33
C ALA A 185 -11.23 -11.18 27.74
N GLY A 186 -11.34 -12.22 28.58
CA GLY A 186 -11.86 -13.53 28.16
C GLY A 186 -13.28 -13.47 27.60
N GLN A 187 -14.18 -12.72 28.23
CA GLN A 187 -15.55 -12.50 27.72
C GLN A 187 -15.54 -11.78 26.35
N ALA A 188 -14.62 -10.84 26.14
CA ALA A 188 -14.48 -10.15 24.85
C ALA A 188 -14.06 -11.12 23.73
N TYR A 189 -13.21 -12.11 23.98
CA TYR A 189 -12.85 -13.15 23.00
C TYR A 189 -14.06 -14.03 22.58
N HIS A 190 -15.11 -14.10 23.40
CA HIS A 190 -16.38 -14.75 23.03
C HIS A 190 -17.36 -13.83 22.29
N GLY A 191 -16.90 -12.66 21.81
CA GLY A 191 -17.65 -11.74 20.97
C GLY A 191 -18.45 -10.67 21.72
N ALA A 192 -18.32 -10.58 23.04
CA ALA A 192 -18.94 -9.53 23.83
C ALA A 192 -18.15 -8.20 23.68
N ARG A 193 -18.88 -7.07 23.64
CA ARG A 193 -18.28 -5.75 23.86
C ARG A 193 -18.37 -5.42 25.34
N ILE A 194 -17.24 -5.20 25.98
CA ILE A 194 -17.14 -5.03 27.44
C ILE A 194 -16.70 -3.62 27.73
N SER A 195 -17.41 -2.96 28.64
CA SER A 195 -16.98 -1.68 29.23
C SER A 195 -16.50 -1.92 30.65
N LEU A 196 -15.35 -1.37 30.98
CA LEU A 196 -14.75 -1.37 32.30
C LEU A 196 -14.53 0.07 32.74
N GLU A 197 -15.00 0.44 33.93
CA GLU A 197 -14.84 1.78 34.46
C GLU A 197 -13.75 1.79 35.54
N LYS A 198 -12.95 2.88 35.53
CA LYS A 198 -11.95 3.19 36.56
C LYS A 198 -10.93 2.08 36.84
N ILE A 199 -10.50 1.38 35.79
CA ILE A 199 -9.40 0.42 35.88
C ILE A 199 -8.09 1.20 36.08
N ARG A 200 -7.31 0.79 37.06
CA ARG A 200 -6.01 1.40 37.36
C ARG A 200 -4.90 0.74 36.59
N LEU A 201 -4.13 1.57 35.90
CA LEU A 201 -2.86 1.18 35.29
C LEU A 201 -1.71 1.76 36.09
N VAL A 202 -0.64 0.99 36.23
CA VAL A 202 0.63 1.42 36.81
C VAL A 202 1.60 1.69 35.67
N ARG A 203 2.02 2.94 35.54
CA ARG A 203 2.99 3.35 34.52
C ARG A 203 4.39 2.87 34.87
N GLN A 204 5.31 2.92 33.91
CA GLN A 204 6.71 2.58 34.15
C GLN A 204 7.41 3.44 35.22
N ASP A 205 6.98 4.70 35.38
CA ASP A 205 7.48 5.62 36.41
C ASP A 205 6.90 5.32 37.82
N GLY A 206 6.07 4.29 37.94
CA GLY A 206 5.39 3.92 39.18
C GLY A 206 4.12 4.73 39.48
N SER A 207 3.79 5.74 38.68
CA SER A 207 2.53 6.48 38.84
C SER A 207 1.33 5.64 38.44
N ALA A 208 0.19 5.82 39.11
CA ALA A 208 -1.06 5.14 38.76
C ALA A 208 -2.00 6.13 38.05
N VAL A 209 -2.68 5.63 37.02
CA VAL A 209 -3.73 6.35 36.30
C VAL A 209 -5.00 5.52 36.28
N SER A 210 -6.14 6.15 36.48
CA SER A 210 -7.47 5.51 36.38
C SER A 210 -8.04 5.76 34.99
N LEU A 211 -8.43 4.71 34.29
CA LEU A 211 -8.91 4.77 32.92
C LEU A 211 -10.22 4.00 32.76
N ASP A 212 -11.08 4.50 31.92
CA ASP A 212 -12.22 3.75 31.40
C ASP A 212 -11.77 2.98 30.15
N MET A 213 -12.15 1.70 30.06
CA MET A 213 -11.70 0.81 28.99
C MET A 213 -12.90 0.17 28.30
N ASN A 214 -12.87 0.16 26.96
CA ASN A 214 -13.80 -0.61 26.16
C ASN A 214 -13.02 -1.71 25.42
N LEU A 215 -13.41 -2.97 25.66
CA LEU A 215 -12.76 -4.16 25.13
C LEU A 215 -13.63 -4.76 24.02
N GLY A 216 -13.01 -5.20 22.95
CA GLY A 216 -13.66 -5.89 21.85
C GLY A 216 -12.65 -6.67 21.00
N ILE A 217 -13.13 -7.48 20.07
CA ILE A 217 -12.26 -8.25 19.17
C ILE A 217 -12.17 -7.56 17.81
N VAL A 218 -10.95 -7.48 17.31
CA VAL A 218 -10.61 -7.00 15.96
C VAL A 218 -9.80 -8.07 15.23
N SER A 219 -9.92 -8.13 13.91
CA SER A 219 -9.03 -8.95 13.09
C SER A 219 -7.73 -8.19 12.84
N TRP A 220 -6.63 -8.66 13.42
CA TRP A 220 -5.28 -8.11 13.23
C TRP A 220 -4.40 -9.16 12.56
N ASP A 221 -3.89 -8.86 11.37
CA ASP A 221 -3.20 -9.83 10.51
C ASP A 221 -3.99 -11.14 10.27
N ARG A 222 -5.31 -11.01 10.06
CA ARG A 222 -6.28 -12.12 9.88
C ARG A 222 -6.45 -13.03 11.11
N VAL A 223 -5.94 -12.62 12.27
CA VAL A 223 -6.08 -13.35 13.53
C VAL A 223 -6.90 -12.51 14.51
N PRO A 224 -7.89 -13.11 15.21
CA PRO A 224 -8.63 -12.42 16.25
C PRO A 224 -7.68 -11.91 17.35
N SER A 225 -7.78 -10.63 17.67
CA SER A 225 -6.94 -9.97 18.67
C SER A 225 -7.81 -9.04 19.52
N LEU A 226 -7.44 -8.84 20.77
CA LEU A 226 -8.16 -7.97 21.69
C LEU A 226 -7.82 -6.52 21.38
N GLN A 227 -8.84 -5.71 21.12
CA GLN A 227 -8.74 -4.26 21.03
C GLN A 227 -9.22 -3.64 22.34
N ILE A 228 -8.45 -2.71 22.87
CA ILE A 228 -8.76 -1.95 24.07
C ILE A 228 -8.73 -0.48 23.70
N VAL A 229 -9.86 0.21 23.92
CA VAL A 229 -9.96 1.66 23.79
C VAL A 229 -9.99 2.25 25.19
N MET A 230 -9.05 3.16 25.50
CA MET A 230 -8.84 3.73 26.82
C MET A 230 -9.07 5.23 26.80
N SER A 231 -9.79 5.73 27.80
CA SER A 231 -9.96 7.16 28.05
C SER A 231 -9.72 7.49 29.53
N PRO A 232 -9.28 8.70 29.88
CA PRO A 232 -9.25 9.13 31.29
C PRO A 232 -10.63 8.99 31.93
N ALA A 233 -10.65 8.44 33.16
CA ALA A 233 -11.88 8.25 33.94
C ALA A 233 -12.36 9.55 34.57
#